data_7259fd125b460d550cbe8261193328c6
#
_entry.id   7259fd125b460d550cbe8261193328c6
#
_cell.length_a   1.000
_cell.length_b   1.000
_cell.length_c   1.000
_cell.angle_alpha   90.00
_cell.angle_beta   90.00
_cell.angle_gamma   90.00
#
_symmetry.space_group_name_H-M   'P 1'
#
loop_
_entity.id
_entity.type
_entity.pdbx_description
1 polymer ?
#
loop_
_entity_poly.entity_id
_entity_poly.type
_entity_poly.pdbx_seq_one_letter_code
_entity_poly.pdbx_strand_id
1 'polypeptide(L)'
;MRRNRLFPTMIEFSRAAYDDVVSHASAGGDAEVCGVLAGTRGDDGEASVVTETYRAENVADTPRTRYAIAPEELLELIERAEDDGFDVVGFYHSHPTGPTRPSETDAARATWPGYSYVICALDGSPFVGSWRWCGDESGFEQETVAVRGER
;
A
#
# COMPACT_ATOMS: atom_id res chain seq x y z
N MET A 1 -10.35 -18.13 -15.77
CA MET A 1 -9.57 -19.21 -15.16
C MET A 1 -8.54 -18.65 -14.22
N ARG A 2 -8.45 -19.27 -13.07
CA ARG A 2 -7.55 -18.81 -12.08
C ARG A 2 -6.14 -19.24 -12.37
N ARG A 3 -5.24 -18.32 -12.23
CA ARG A 3 -3.85 -18.59 -12.48
C ARG A 3 -3.18 -19.09 -11.20
N ASN A 4 -2.47 -20.20 -11.30
CA ASN A 4 -1.70 -20.72 -10.18
C ASN A 4 -0.39 -19.98 -10.09
N ARG A 5 -0.02 -19.59 -8.89
CA ARG A 5 1.28 -18.97 -8.68
C ARG A 5 2.24 -19.98 -8.14
N LEU A 6 3.38 -20.11 -8.79
CA LEU A 6 4.42 -20.98 -8.32
C LEU A 6 5.15 -20.39 -7.12
N PHE A 7 5.16 -19.05 -7.01
CA PHE A 7 5.88 -18.38 -5.95
C PHE A 7 4.97 -17.36 -5.30
N PRO A 8 5.08 -17.16 -3.97
CA PRO A 8 4.33 -16.10 -3.32
C PRO A 8 4.76 -14.75 -3.85
N THR A 9 3.84 -13.79 -3.83
CA THR A 9 4.17 -12.43 -4.20
C THR A 9 4.90 -11.76 -3.04
N MET A 10 5.71 -10.78 -3.39
CA MET A 10 6.57 -10.10 -2.43
C MET A 10 6.66 -8.63 -2.79
N ILE A 11 6.74 -7.80 -1.76
CA ILE A 11 7.02 -6.38 -1.93
C ILE A 11 8.23 -6.04 -1.07
N GLU A 12 9.17 -5.33 -1.66
CA GLU A 12 10.40 -4.96 -0.98
C GLU A 12 10.48 -3.44 -0.92
N PHE A 13 10.76 -2.90 0.25
CA PHE A 13 10.88 -1.45 0.45
C PHE A 13 12.34 -1.07 0.60
N SER A 14 12.73 0.05 0.00
CA SER A 14 13.97 0.68 0.45
C SER A 14 13.76 1.10 1.89
N ARG A 15 14.85 1.24 2.65
CA ARG A 15 14.75 1.66 4.03
C ARG A 15 14.07 3.02 4.15
N ALA A 16 14.43 3.93 3.27
CA ALA A 16 13.86 5.27 3.30
C ALA A 16 12.35 5.26 3.03
N ALA A 17 11.91 4.45 2.07
CA ALA A 17 10.48 4.38 1.76
C ALA A 17 9.71 3.76 2.92
N TYR A 18 10.25 2.72 3.53
CA TYR A 18 9.63 2.09 4.68
C TYR A 18 9.49 3.10 5.83
N ASP A 19 10.56 3.82 6.11
CA ASP A 19 10.56 4.81 7.19
C ASP A 19 9.57 5.93 6.90
N ASP A 20 9.40 6.33 5.64
CA ASP A 20 8.42 7.35 5.26
C ASP A 20 6.99 6.91 5.56
N VAL A 21 6.66 5.67 5.24
CA VAL A 21 5.32 5.13 5.52
C VAL A 21 5.07 5.13 7.02
N VAL A 22 6.03 4.61 7.78
CA VAL A 22 5.89 4.52 9.24
C VAL A 22 5.81 5.91 9.87
N SER A 23 6.62 6.84 9.39
CA SER A 23 6.63 8.21 9.89
C SER A 23 5.31 8.91 9.62
N HIS A 24 4.76 8.73 8.41
CA HIS A 24 3.48 9.32 8.06
C HIS A 24 2.36 8.75 8.93
N ALA A 25 2.37 7.42 9.10
CA ALA A 25 1.37 6.75 9.94
C ALA A 25 1.42 7.26 11.38
N SER A 26 2.64 7.38 11.92
CA SER A 26 2.81 7.86 13.30
C SER A 26 2.35 9.30 13.47
N ALA A 27 2.60 10.14 12.47
CA ALA A 27 2.22 11.54 12.53
C ALA A 27 0.72 11.74 12.41
N GLY A 28 -0.01 10.77 11.87
CA GLY A 28 -1.45 10.88 11.69
C GLY A 28 -2.27 10.76 12.95
N GLY A 29 -1.68 10.25 14.03
CA GLY A 29 -2.39 10.10 15.29
C GLY A 29 -3.59 9.17 15.15
N ASP A 30 -4.77 9.66 15.46
CA ASP A 30 -6.00 8.85 15.42
C ASP A 30 -6.58 8.68 14.01
N ALA A 31 -6.10 9.44 13.05
CA ALA A 31 -6.68 9.39 11.70
C ALA A 31 -5.85 8.45 10.82
N GLU A 32 -6.53 7.76 9.91
CA GLU A 32 -5.83 6.98 8.89
C GLU A 32 -5.13 7.93 7.93
N VAL A 33 -3.89 7.62 7.62
CA VAL A 33 -3.14 8.32 6.58
C VAL A 33 -3.11 7.46 5.34
N CYS A 34 -2.77 8.04 4.20
CA CYS A 34 -2.75 7.29 2.95
C CYS A 34 -1.78 7.91 1.97
N GLY A 35 -1.45 7.15 0.93
CA GLY A 35 -0.57 7.63 -0.11
C GLY A 35 -0.33 6.61 -1.20
N VAL A 36 0.54 6.97 -2.11
CA VAL A 36 0.89 6.16 -3.28
C VAL A 36 2.32 5.66 -3.13
N LEU A 37 2.55 4.41 -3.50
CA LEU A 37 3.86 3.77 -3.46
C LEU A 37 4.37 3.60 -4.89
N ALA A 38 5.63 3.95 -5.12
CA ALA A 38 6.21 3.90 -6.45
C ALA A 38 7.59 3.30 -6.43
N GLY A 39 8.02 2.80 -7.58
CA GLY A 39 9.31 2.18 -7.74
C GLY A 39 9.30 1.31 -8.98
N THR A 40 9.49 0.02 -8.81
CA THR A 40 9.51 -0.93 -9.92
C THR A 40 8.56 -2.07 -9.63
N ARG A 41 7.61 -2.30 -10.52
CA ARG A 41 6.69 -3.43 -10.37
C ARG A 41 7.39 -4.72 -10.78
N GLY A 42 7.22 -5.75 -9.96
CA GLY A 42 7.74 -7.06 -10.27
C GLY A 42 6.73 -7.90 -11.02
N ASP A 43 7.23 -8.77 -11.88
CA ASP A 43 6.41 -9.77 -12.55
C ASP A 43 6.23 -10.98 -11.63
N ASP A 44 5.54 -11.99 -12.12
CA ASP A 44 5.35 -13.22 -11.34
C ASP A 44 6.70 -13.77 -10.89
N GLY A 45 6.80 -14.03 -9.60
CA GLY A 45 8.02 -14.57 -9.03
C GLY A 45 9.06 -13.53 -8.69
N GLU A 46 8.83 -12.27 -9.05
CA GLU A 46 9.76 -11.19 -8.74
C GLU A 46 9.11 -10.22 -7.77
N ALA A 47 9.90 -9.68 -6.87
CA ALA A 47 9.41 -8.70 -5.92
C ALA A 47 9.15 -7.37 -6.62
N SER A 48 8.07 -6.70 -6.23
CA SER A 48 7.94 -5.27 -6.52
C SER A 48 8.82 -4.52 -5.52
N VAL A 49 9.45 -3.45 -5.98
CA VAL A 49 10.37 -2.67 -5.14
C VAL A 49 9.84 -1.25 -5.00
N VAL A 50 9.65 -0.82 -3.76
CA VAL A 50 9.17 0.53 -3.47
C VAL A 50 10.36 1.38 -3.04
N THR A 51 10.60 2.46 -3.77
CA THR A 51 11.69 3.38 -3.46
C THR A 51 11.20 4.79 -3.19
N GLU A 52 9.94 5.10 -3.54
CA GLU A 52 9.37 6.43 -3.37
C GLU A 52 7.96 6.34 -2.81
N THR A 53 7.61 7.32 -1.99
CA THR A 53 6.26 7.43 -1.45
C THR A 53 5.73 8.83 -1.73
N TYR A 54 4.43 8.92 -2.00
CA TYR A 54 3.78 10.20 -2.25
C TYR A 54 2.58 10.27 -1.32
N ARG A 55 2.64 11.18 -0.35
CA ARG A 55 1.57 11.32 0.64
C ARG A 55 0.34 11.92 0.00
N ALA A 56 -0.82 11.44 0.40
CA ALA A 56 -2.10 11.96 -0.05
C ALA A 56 -2.89 12.45 1.15
N GLU A 57 -3.87 13.28 0.87
CA GLU A 57 -4.78 13.74 1.91
C GLU A 57 -5.90 12.72 2.06
N ASN A 58 -6.24 12.39 3.30
CA ASN A 58 -7.39 11.52 3.56
C ASN A 58 -8.63 12.41 3.63
N VAL A 59 -9.50 12.31 2.63
CA VAL A 59 -10.71 13.13 2.54
C VAL A 59 -11.96 12.37 2.97
N ALA A 60 -11.81 11.23 3.64
CA ALA A 60 -12.95 10.45 4.10
C ALA A 60 -13.72 11.23 5.19
N ASP A 61 -15.04 11.00 5.23
CA ASP A 61 -15.89 11.62 6.24
C ASP A 61 -15.55 11.16 7.64
N THR A 62 -15.08 9.92 7.79
CA THR A 62 -14.71 9.36 9.08
C THR A 62 -13.26 8.92 9.03
N PRO A 63 -12.30 9.86 9.09
CA PRO A 63 -10.90 9.51 8.84
C PRO A 63 -10.27 8.62 9.90
N ARG A 64 -10.91 8.44 11.05
CA ARG A 64 -10.38 7.51 12.05
C ARG A 64 -10.52 6.06 11.66
N THR A 65 -11.49 5.74 10.80
CA THR A 65 -11.81 4.35 10.46
C THR A 65 -11.76 4.07 8.97
N ARG A 66 -11.55 5.09 8.15
CA ARG A 66 -11.56 4.96 6.71
C ARG A 66 -10.58 5.92 6.09
N TYR A 67 -10.20 5.62 4.85
CA TYR A 67 -9.46 6.61 4.09
C TYR A 67 -10.07 6.70 2.69
N ALA A 68 -9.88 7.85 2.07
CA ALA A 68 -10.22 8.07 0.67
C ALA A 68 -9.29 9.12 0.12
N ILE A 69 -8.82 8.91 -1.09
CA ILE A 69 -8.00 9.88 -1.80
C ILE A 69 -8.90 10.52 -2.85
N ALA A 70 -8.92 11.86 -2.90
CA ALA A 70 -9.70 12.56 -3.90
C ALA A 70 -9.24 12.13 -5.30
N PRO A 71 -10.16 11.84 -6.23
CA PRO A 71 -9.77 11.34 -7.55
C PRO A 71 -8.77 12.23 -8.28
N GLU A 72 -8.91 13.55 -8.14
CA GLU A 72 -7.98 14.48 -8.78
C GLU A 72 -6.59 14.36 -8.19
N GLU A 73 -6.50 14.22 -6.87
CA GLU A 73 -5.22 14.05 -6.22
C GLU A 73 -4.58 12.73 -6.59
N LEU A 74 -5.37 11.67 -6.63
CA LEU A 74 -4.85 10.35 -7.00
C LEU A 74 -4.23 10.39 -8.39
N LEU A 75 -4.92 10.98 -9.36
CA LEU A 75 -4.40 11.11 -10.71
C LEU A 75 -3.11 11.91 -10.73
N GLU A 76 -3.07 13.02 -10.00
CA GLU A 76 -1.91 13.87 -9.91
C GLU A 76 -0.70 13.13 -9.36
N LEU A 77 -0.91 12.34 -8.31
CA LEU A 77 0.18 11.59 -7.70
C LEU A 77 0.68 10.49 -8.62
N ILE A 78 -0.22 9.82 -9.33
CA ILE A 78 0.17 8.79 -10.29
C ILE A 78 1.01 9.41 -11.41
N GLU A 79 0.56 10.54 -11.95
CA GLU A 79 1.30 11.22 -13.01
C GLU A 79 2.66 11.68 -12.53
N ARG A 80 2.72 12.15 -11.30
CA ARG A 80 3.98 12.60 -10.72
C ARG A 80 4.98 11.44 -10.57
N ALA A 81 4.50 10.30 -10.10
CA ALA A 81 5.36 9.13 -10.00
C ALA A 81 5.89 8.72 -11.36
N GLU A 82 5.03 8.70 -12.37
CA GLU A 82 5.43 8.31 -13.72
C GLU A 82 6.37 9.33 -14.33
N ASP A 83 6.14 10.62 -14.10
CA ASP A 83 7.04 11.66 -14.58
C ASP A 83 8.42 11.56 -13.92
N ASP A 84 8.46 11.11 -12.67
CA ASP A 84 9.72 10.89 -11.97
C ASP A 84 10.44 9.63 -12.43
N GLY A 85 9.83 8.85 -13.32
CA GLY A 85 10.44 7.66 -13.90
C GLY A 85 10.14 6.37 -13.18
N PHE A 86 9.11 6.35 -12.34
CA PHE A 86 8.76 5.18 -11.55
C PHE A 86 7.46 4.54 -12.00
N ASP A 87 7.31 3.27 -11.72
CA ASP A 87 6.01 2.60 -11.81
C ASP A 87 5.24 2.86 -10.53
N VAL A 88 3.93 2.93 -10.62
CA VAL A 88 3.08 2.87 -9.41
C VAL A 88 3.02 1.42 -8.99
N VAL A 89 3.44 1.14 -7.76
CA VAL A 89 3.44 -0.21 -7.20
C VAL A 89 2.12 -0.47 -6.48
N GLY A 90 1.60 0.54 -5.80
CA GLY A 90 0.37 0.39 -5.05
C GLY A 90 0.09 1.58 -4.17
N PHE A 91 -0.62 1.29 -3.09
CA PHE A 91 -1.14 2.32 -2.19
C PHE A 91 -0.89 1.89 -0.77
N TYR A 92 -0.83 2.85 0.15
CA TYR A 92 -0.71 2.51 1.56
C TYR A 92 -1.70 3.31 2.38
N HIS A 93 -2.07 2.75 3.51
CA HIS A 93 -2.81 3.49 4.52
C HIS A 93 -2.47 2.93 5.90
N SER A 94 -2.87 3.66 6.93
CA SER A 94 -2.61 3.22 8.30
C SER A 94 -3.89 2.79 8.97
N HIS A 95 -3.73 1.89 9.95
CA HIS A 95 -4.79 1.57 10.91
C HIS A 95 -4.29 2.07 12.26
N PRO A 96 -4.79 3.20 12.75
CA PRO A 96 -4.38 3.69 14.09
C PRO A 96 -4.66 2.66 15.17
N THR A 97 -5.77 1.94 15.03
CA THR A 97 -6.07 0.78 15.87
C THR A 97 -6.60 -0.31 14.96
N GLY A 98 -6.37 -1.56 15.37
CA GLY A 98 -6.90 -2.68 14.60
C GLY A 98 -5.81 -3.52 13.98
N PRO A 99 -6.19 -4.58 13.27
CA PRO A 99 -5.22 -5.55 12.77
C PRO A 99 -4.51 -5.05 11.52
N THR A 100 -3.37 -5.69 11.24
CA THR A 100 -2.59 -5.42 10.04
C THR A 100 -3.14 -6.25 8.89
N ARG A 101 -4.39 -6.05 8.57
CA ARG A 101 -5.00 -6.67 7.41
C ARG A 101 -6.15 -5.80 6.94
N PRO A 102 -6.56 -5.95 5.67
CA PRO A 102 -7.61 -5.11 5.13
C PRO A 102 -8.92 -5.29 5.89
N SER A 103 -9.61 -4.20 6.12
CA SER A 103 -10.95 -4.23 6.69
C SER A 103 -11.95 -4.58 5.59
N GLU A 104 -13.20 -4.82 5.98
CA GLU A 104 -14.25 -5.04 5.00
C GLU A 104 -14.43 -3.80 4.11
N THR A 105 -14.27 -2.61 4.70
CA THR A 105 -14.35 -1.38 3.93
C THR A 105 -13.20 -1.30 2.94
N ASP A 106 -11.99 -1.68 3.35
CA ASP A 106 -10.83 -1.69 2.46
C ASP A 106 -11.09 -2.59 1.26
N ALA A 107 -11.63 -3.79 1.52
CA ALA A 107 -11.91 -4.75 0.46
C ALA A 107 -13.00 -4.23 -0.48
N ALA A 108 -14.03 -3.61 0.07
CA ALA A 108 -15.13 -3.09 -0.73
C ALA A 108 -14.70 -1.95 -1.64
N ARG A 109 -13.64 -1.24 -1.26
CA ARG A 109 -13.17 -0.08 -2.02
C ARG A 109 -11.98 -0.35 -2.91
N ALA A 110 -11.39 -1.55 -2.82
CA ALA A 110 -10.24 -1.89 -3.66
C ALA A 110 -10.70 -2.00 -5.10
N THR A 111 -10.01 -1.29 -6.01
CA THR A 111 -10.42 -1.21 -7.39
C THR A 111 -9.27 -1.39 -8.38
N TRP A 112 -8.05 -1.63 -7.90
CA TRP A 112 -6.88 -1.70 -8.77
C TRP A 112 -6.27 -3.09 -8.75
N PRO A 113 -6.79 -4.01 -9.61
CA PRO A 113 -6.25 -5.39 -9.62
C PRO A 113 -4.77 -5.41 -9.97
N GLY A 114 -4.05 -6.25 -9.28
CA GLY A 114 -2.61 -6.40 -9.51
C GLY A 114 -1.75 -5.42 -8.74
N TYR A 115 -2.35 -4.46 -8.06
CA TYR A 115 -1.59 -3.49 -7.26
C TYR A 115 -1.56 -3.94 -5.80
N SER A 116 -0.53 -3.50 -5.09
CA SER A 116 -0.35 -3.82 -3.69
C SER A 116 -1.03 -2.79 -2.80
N TYR A 117 -1.65 -3.26 -1.73
CA TYR A 117 -2.27 -2.41 -0.72
C TYR A 117 -1.54 -2.69 0.58
N VAL A 118 -0.82 -1.69 1.05
CA VAL A 118 0.05 -1.80 2.22
C VAL A 118 -0.62 -1.16 3.41
N ILE A 119 -0.60 -1.83 4.54
CA ILE A 119 -1.23 -1.34 5.76
C ILE A 119 -0.18 -1.23 6.84
N CYS A 120 -0.08 -0.06 7.46
CA CYS A 120 0.74 0.14 8.64
C CYS A 120 -0.19 0.23 9.84
N ALA A 121 -0.18 -0.79 10.69
CA ALA A 121 -1.05 -0.83 11.86
C ALA A 121 -0.22 -0.44 13.07
N LEU A 122 -0.57 0.69 13.68
CA LEU A 122 0.26 1.28 14.73
C LEU A 122 0.34 0.41 15.97
N ASP A 123 -0.68 -0.40 16.20
CA ASP A 123 -0.67 -1.34 17.33
C ASP A 123 -0.76 -2.79 16.86
N GLY A 124 -0.48 -3.03 15.58
CA GLY A 124 -0.63 -4.36 15.00
C GLY A 124 0.64 -5.18 14.98
N SER A 125 0.48 -6.45 14.68
CA SER A 125 1.60 -7.36 14.49
C SER A 125 1.26 -8.30 13.34
N PRO A 126 2.03 -8.28 12.25
CA PRO A 126 3.20 -7.44 12.04
C PRO A 126 2.81 -5.96 11.93
N PHE A 127 3.80 -5.11 12.08
CA PHE A 127 3.59 -3.67 12.06
C PHE A 127 3.17 -3.18 10.66
N VAL A 128 3.78 -3.73 9.63
CA VAL A 128 3.45 -3.41 8.24
C VAL A 128 3.15 -4.70 7.50
N GLY A 129 2.03 -4.72 6.80
CA GLY A 129 1.66 -5.85 5.97
C GLY A 129 1.26 -5.38 4.58
N SER A 130 1.25 -6.29 3.63
CA SER A 130 0.87 -5.97 2.26
C SER A 130 -0.04 -7.05 1.70
N TRP A 131 -1.00 -6.61 0.91
CA TRP A 131 -1.94 -7.50 0.24
C TRP A 131 -2.07 -7.06 -1.21
N ARG A 132 -2.03 -8.00 -2.12
CA ARG A 132 -2.27 -7.72 -3.53
C ARG A 132 -3.75 -7.92 -3.82
N TRP A 133 -4.35 -6.94 -4.48
CA TRP A 133 -5.75 -7.05 -4.87
C TRP A 133 -5.84 -7.87 -6.13
N CYS A 134 -6.62 -8.93 -6.09
CA CYS A 134 -6.73 -9.88 -7.20
C CYS A 134 -8.10 -9.84 -7.87
N GLY A 135 -8.88 -8.81 -7.58
CA GLY A 135 -10.20 -8.63 -8.16
C GLY A 135 -11.29 -9.10 -7.22
N ASP A 136 -12.53 -8.80 -7.61
CA ASP A 136 -13.68 -9.06 -6.74
C ASP A 136 -13.86 -10.52 -6.39
N GLU A 137 -13.53 -11.41 -7.31
CA GLU A 137 -13.73 -12.83 -7.07
C GLU A 137 -12.68 -13.43 -6.16
N SER A 138 -11.43 -12.99 -6.30
CA SER A 138 -10.32 -13.59 -5.57
C SER A 138 -9.96 -12.82 -4.31
N GLY A 139 -10.30 -11.55 -4.25
CA GLY A 139 -10.02 -10.71 -3.08
C GLY A 139 -8.56 -10.40 -2.93
N PHE A 140 -8.15 -10.18 -1.70
CA PHE A 140 -6.76 -9.88 -1.36
C PHE A 140 -5.95 -11.15 -1.13
N GLU A 141 -4.71 -11.13 -1.60
CA GLU A 141 -3.73 -12.17 -1.28
C GLU A 141 -2.59 -11.53 -0.51
N GLN A 142 -2.21 -12.15 0.60
CA GLN A 142 -1.14 -11.63 1.42
C GLN A 142 0.19 -11.76 0.70
N GLU A 143 1.02 -10.72 0.83
CA GLU A 143 2.36 -10.69 0.26
C GLU A 143 3.38 -10.66 1.36
N THR A 144 4.56 -11.20 1.06
CA THR A 144 5.70 -11.06 1.97
C THR A 144 6.25 -9.65 1.86
N VAL A 145 6.50 -9.03 3.01
CA VAL A 145 7.08 -7.69 3.08
C VAL A 145 8.53 -7.80 3.49
N ALA A 146 9.41 -7.19 2.72
CA ALA A 146 10.83 -7.15 3.05
C ALA A 146 11.31 -5.70 3.03
N VAL A 147 12.28 -5.39 3.86
CA VAL A 147 12.91 -4.07 3.91
C VAL A 147 14.37 -4.27 3.62
N ARG A 148 14.91 -3.51 2.66
CA ARG A 148 16.31 -3.64 2.30
C ARG A 148 17.20 -3.18 3.44
N GLY A 149 18.31 -3.87 3.57
CA GLY A 149 19.31 -3.44 4.51
C GLY A 149 19.85 -2.09 4.11
N GLU A 150 20.26 -1.32 5.08
CA GLU A 150 20.70 0.02 4.82
C GLU A 150 22.05 0.05 4.19
N ARG A 151 22.20 0.96 3.37
CA ARG A 151 23.51 1.22 2.91
C ARG A 151 23.66 2.61 2.56
#